data_77fdbb90547227958eee06253f439f83
#
_entry.id   77fdbb90547227958eee06253f439f83
#
_cell.length_a   1.000
_cell.length_b   1.000
_cell.length_c   1.000
_cell.angle_alpha   90.00
_cell.angle_beta   90.00
_cell.angle_gamma   90.00
#
_symmetry.space_group_name_H-M   'P 1'
#
loop_
_entity.id
_entity.type
_entity.pdbx_description
1 polymer ?
#
loop_
_entity_poly.entity_id
_entity_poly.type
_entity_poly.pdbx_seq_one_letter_code
_entity_poly.pdbx_strand_id
1 'polypeptide(L)'
;SWSAEQLAANGIYEVVYDNSNLKDDRFYINGAESFTFANDTVTASYTAAVGKALDDVNATDENDVELDPVVVISGVKSIEKNHIKSQANNLLHPTDWYVVRHAETATEIPANVSTYRTAVRTKANEMETAIDGAATIEALEALFTYTTGADDVTSRPLGEWPKL
;
A
#
# COMPACT_ATOMS: atom_id res chain seq x y z
N SER A 1 17.72 -39.34 -7.25
CA SER A 1 17.84 -37.88 -7.58
C SER A 1 19.26 -37.63 -8.04
N TRP A 2 19.44 -36.73 -9.01
CA TRP A 2 20.77 -36.32 -9.45
C TRP A 2 21.45 -35.48 -8.37
N SER A 3 22.80 -35.63 -8.25
CA SER A 3 23.59 -34.72 -7.40
C SER A 3 23.75 -33.35 -8.07
N ALA A 4 24.14 -32.32 -7.30
CA ALA A 4 24.43 -31.00 -7.85
C ALA A 4 25.49 -31.03 -8.97
N GLU A 5 26.53 -31.89 -8.81
CA GLU A 5 27.57 -32.10 -9.83
C GLU A 5 27.02 -32.73 -11.11
N GLN A 6 26.10 -33.69 -10.98
CA GLN A 6 25.47 -34.33 -12.15
C GLN A 6 24.53 -33.33 -12.86
N LEU A 7 23.83 -32.48 -12.13
CA LEU A 7 23.02 -31.42 -12.69
C LEU A 7 23.90 -30.40 -13.44
N ALA A 8 24.96 -29.92 -12.82
CA ALA A 8 25.90 -28.96 -13.42
C ALA A 8 26.56 -29.52 -14.69
N ALA A 9 26.97 -30.81 -14.69
CA ALA A 9 27.51 -31.48 -15.87
C ALA A 9 26.53 -31.54 -17.05
N ASN A 10 25.23 -31.39 -16.79
CA ASN A 10 24.17 -31.30 -17.80
C ASN A 10 23.65 -29.87 -18.02
N GLY A 11 24.36 -28.86 -17.54
CA GLY A 11 23.99 -27.45 -17.70
C GLY A 11 22.77 -27.01 -16.91
N ILE A 12 22.44 -27.75 -15.83
CA ILE A 12 21.32 -27.46 -14.94
C ILE A 12 21.88 -26.89 -13.64
N TYR A 13 21.53 -25.64 -13.34
CA TYR A 13 22.01 -24.91 -12.17
C TYR A 13 20.85 -24.45 -11.30
N GLU A 14 21.11 -24.33 -10.00
CA GLU A 14 20.19 -23.69 -9.06
C GLU A 14 20.12 -22.20 -9.34
N VAL A 15 18.89 -21.63 -9.28
CA VAL A 15 18.68 -20.19 -9.37
C VAL A 15 18.60 -19.62 -7.96
N VAL A 16 19.51 -18.71 -7.65
CA VAL A 16 19.51 -17.91 -6.42
C VAL A 16 18.88 -16.55 -6.73
N TYR A 17 17.93 -16.12 -5.91
CA TYR A 17 17.23 -14.85 -6.10
C TYR A 17 17.86 -13.74 -5.26
N ASP A 18 18.30 -12.68 -5.91
CA ASP A 18 18.66 -11.41 -5.28
C ASP A 18 17.50 -10.42 -5.41
N ASN A 19 16.74 -10.34 -4.35
CA ASN A 19 15.55 -9.46 -4.26
C ASN A 19 15.87 -8.10 -3.63
N SER A 20 17.14 -7.71 -3.50
CA SER A 20 17.54 -6.46 -2.84
C SER A 20 16.93 -5.20 -3.47
N ASN A 21 16.68 -5.23 -4.78
CA ASN A 21 16.05 -4.14 -5.53
C ASN A 21 14.51 -4.28 -5.67
N LEU A 22 13.93 -5.39 -5.20
CA LEU A 22 12.50 -5.58 -5.26
C LEU A 22 11.81 -4.76 -4.16
N LYS A 23 10.83 -3.95 -4.56
CA LYS A 23 10.08 -3.05 -3.68
C LYS A 23 8.58 -3.37 -3.70
N ASP A 24 7.83 -2.81 -2.77
CA ASP A 24 6.38 -2.96 -2.72
C ASP A 24 5.71 -2.33 -3.95
N ASP A 25 5.00 -3.15 -4.72
CA ASP A 25 4.31 -2.76 -5.96
C ASP A 25 3.24 -1.67 -5.75
N ARG A 26 2.78 -1.44 -4.53
CA ARG A 26 1.87 -0.33 -4.24
C ARG A 26 2.54 1.02 -4.49
N PHE A 27 3.82 1.12 -4.18
CA PHE A 27 4.58 2.38 -4.18
C PHE A 27 5.58 2.48 -5.32
N TYR A 28 6.03 1.35 -5.88
CA TYR A 28 7.11 1.31 -6.88
C TYR A 28 6.71 0.55 -8.14
N ILE A 29 7.40 0.88 -9.21
CA ILE A 29 7.45 0.11 -10.44
C ILE A 29 8.76 -0.68 -10.36
N ASN A 30 8.67 -1.99 -10.19
CA ASN A 30 9.83 -2.86 -10.13
C ASN A 30 10.47 -2.99 -11.51
N GLY A 31 11.79 -3.02 -11.53
CA GLY A 31 12.57 -3.17 -12.75
C GLY A 31 12.52 -4.59 -13.31
N ALA A 32 13.06 -4.77 -14.50
CA ALA A 32 13.10 -6.07 -15.16
C ALA A 32 13.99 -7.07 -14.42
N GLU A 33 13.57 -8.33 -14.41
CA GLU A 33 14.39 -9.44 -13.96
C GLU A 33 15.49 -9.74 -14.99
N SER A 34 16.68 -10.05 -14.49
CA SER A 34 17.83 -10.45 -15.29
C SER A 34 18.54 -11.63 -14.64
N PHE A 35 19.16 -12.45 -15.47
CA PHE A 35 19.89 -13.63 -15.01
C PHE A 35 21.37 -13.48 -15.33
N THR A 36 22.22 -13.74 -14.34
CA THR A 36 23.69 -13.78 -14.50
C THR A 36 24.19 -15.15 -14.06
N PHE A 37 25.16 -15.70 -14.84
CA PHE A 37 25.80 -16.96 -14.50
C PHE A 37 27.27 -16.69 -14.10
N ALA A 38 27.62 -17.05 -12.87
CA ALA A 38 28.98 -16.97 -12.36
C ALA A 38 29.18 -18.01 -11.27
N ASN A 39 30.39 -18.59 -11.19
CA ASN A 39 30.79 -19.56 -10.17
C ASN A 39 29.77 -20.72 -10.03
N ASP A 40 29.36 -21.31 -11.14
CA ASP A 40 28.39 -22.40 -11.22
C ASP A 40 27.01 -22.10 -10.57
N THR A 41 26.65 -20.83 -10.50
CA THR A 41 25.38 -20.35 -9.93
C THR A 41 24.72 -19.39 -10.91
N VAL A 42 23.41 -19.53 -11.09
CA VAL A 42 22.56 -18.56 -11.77
C VAL A 42 21.95 -17.63 -10.73
N THR A 43 22.23 -16.33 -10.84
CA THR A 43 21.60 -15.33 -9.97
C THR A 43 20.53 -14.59 -10.77
N ALA A 44 19.29 -14.65 -10.30
CA ALA A 44 18.19 -13.81 -10.76
C ALA A 44 18.18 -12.53 -9.92
N SER A 45 18.26 -11.37 -10.56
CA SER A 45 18.26 -10.06 -9.89
C SER A 45 17.37 -9.07 -10.64
N TYR A 46 16.95 -8.01 -9.96
CA TYR A 46 16.11 -6.97 -10.53
C TYR A 46 16.89 -5.68 -10.69
N THR A 47 16.63 -4.92 -11.77
CA THR A 47 17.10 -3.54 -11.87
C THR A 47 16.39 -2.68 -10.81
N ALA A 48 16.98 -1.51 -10.49
CA ALA A 48 16.44 -0.62 -9.46
C ALA A 48 14.98 -0.27 -9.73
N ALA A 49 14.15 -0.38 -8.68
CA ALA A 49 12.76 0.03 -8.73
C ALA A 49 12.63 1.55 -8.80
N VAL A 50 11.60 2.05 -9.47
CA VAL A 50 11.29 3.48 -9.62
C VAL A 50 10.02 3.79 -8.82
N GLY A 51 10.07 4.84 -7.99
CA GLY A 51 8.88 5.32 -7.26
C GLY A 51 7.78 5.76 -8.22
N LYS A 52 6.53 5.37 -7.91
CA LYS A 52 5.35 5.88 -8.63
C LYS A 52 5.14 7.36 -8.33
N ALA A 53 4.35 8.06 -9.17
CA ALA A 53 3.97 9.45 -8.89
C ALA A 53 3.28 9.56 -7.53
N LEU A 54 3.79 10.44 -6.68
CA LEU A 54 3.27 10.64 -5.31
C LEU A 54 1.91 11.34 -5.34
N ASP A 55 1.84 12.44 -6.08
CA ASP A 55 0.65 13.28 -6.24
C ASP A 55 0.00 13.05 -7.61
N ASP A 56 -1.27 13.46 -7.74
CA ASP A 56 -2.01 13.37 -9.00
C ASP A 56 -1.36 14.22 -10.08
N VAL A 57 -1.38 13.74 -11.31
CA VAL A 57 -0.85 14.44 -12.48
C VAL A 57 -1.88 14.45 -13.61
N ASN A 58 -1.89 15.50 -14.39
CA ASN A 58 -2.70 15.55 -15.62
C ASN A 58 -2.03 14.69 -16.70
N ALA A 59 -2.82 13.87 -17.38
CA ALA A 59 -2.32 13.09 -18.51
C ALA A 59 -2.00 14.03 -19.68
N THR A 60 -0.89 13.74 -20.37
CA THR A 60 -0.45 14.45 -21.56
C THR A 60 -0.48 13.53 -22.79
N ASP A 61 -0.49 14.12 -23.99
CA ASP A 61 -0.28 13.42 -25.24
C ASP A 61 1.22 13.13 -25.48
N GLU A 62 1.55 12.60 -26.66
CA GLU A 62 2.92 12.28 -27.07
C GLU A 62 3.85 13.48 -27.23
N ASN A 63 3.30 14.72 -27.17
CA ASN A 63 4.03 15.99 -27.28
C ASN A 63 4.07 16.73 -25.95
N ASP A 64 3.78 16.06 -24.81
CA ASP A 64 3.67 16.62 -23.47
C ASP A 64 2.59 17.72 -23.30
N VAL A 65 1.55 17.71 -24.16
CA VAL A 65 0.40 18.62 -24.06
C VAL A 65 -0.71 17.97 -23.25
N GLU A 66 -1.29 18.69 -22.28
CA GLU A 66 -2.42 18.18 -21.50
C GLU A 66 -3.58 17.77 -22.41
N LEU A 67 -4.21 16.66 -22.08
CA LEU A 67 -5.38 16.15 -22.81
C LEU A 67 -6.60 17.07 -22.60
N ASP A 68 -7.39 17.25 -23.67
CA ASP A 68 -8.68 17.92 -23.61
C ASP A 68 -9.79 16.95 -24.06
N PRO A 69 -10.72 16.55 -23.18
CA PRO A 69 -10.83 16.99 -21.77
C PRO A 69 -9.68 16.48 -20.88
N VAL A 70 -9.39 17.21 -19.81
CA VAL A 70 -8.34 16.86 -18.86
C VAL A 70 -8.61 15.49 -18.23
N VAL A 71 -7.62 14.62 -18.29
CA VAL A 71 -7.63 13.30 -17.65
C VAL A 71 -6.61 13.29 -16.51
N VAL A 72 -7.06 13.05 -15.28
CA VAL A 72 -6.18 12.98 -14.11
C VAL A 72 -5.72 11.56 -13.88
N ILE A 73 -4.42 11.35 -13.81
CA ILE A 73 -3.80 10.10 -13.37
C ILE A 73 -3.58 10.22 -11.86
N SER A 74 -4.24 9.35 -11.09
CA SER A 74 -4.14 9.38 -9.63
C SER A 74 -2.74 8.98 -9.17
N GLY A 75 -2.14 9.82 -8.34
CA GLY A 75 -0.92 9.51 -7.62
C GLY A 75 -1.18 8.55 -6.44
N VAL A 76 -0.11 8.03 -5.86
CA VAL A 76 -0.20 7.02 -4.79
C VAL A 76 -0.92 7.58 -3.56
N LYS A 77 -0.75 8.85 -3.21
CA LYS A 77 -1.50 9.48 -2.11
C LYS A 77 -3.01 9.39 -2.30
N SER A 78 -3.51 9.73 -3.48
CA SER A 78 -4.95 9.68 -3.78
C SER A 78 -5.48 8.25 -3.77
N ILE A 79 -4.70 7.30 -4.29
CA ILE A 79 -5.04 5.87 -4.25
C ILE A 79 -5.16 5.39 -2.80
N GLU A 80 -4.16 5.65 -1.96
CA GLU A 80 -4.15 5.19 -0.57
C GLU A 80 -5.22 5.89 0.28
N LYS A 81 -5.49 7.19 0.08
CA LYS A 81 -6.62 7.86 0.73
C LYS A 81 -7.97 7.24 0.35
N ASN A 82 -8.14 6.83 -0.91
CA ASN A 82 -9.35 6.14 -1.33
C ASN A 82 -9.48 4.75 -0.66
N HIS A 83 -8.38 4.04 -0.45
CA HIS A 83 -8.37 2.80 0.34
C HIS A 83 -8.78 3.07 1.80
N ILE A 84 -8.25 4.12 2.44
CA ILE A 84 -8.64 4.51 3.81
C ILE A 84 -10.14 4.83 3.89
N LYS A 85 -10.69 5.61 2.95
CA LYS A 85 -12.13 5.92 2.89
C LYS A 85 -12.99 4.68 2.71
N SER A 86 -12.56 3.77 1.84
CA SER A 86 -13.26 2.50 1.63
C SER A 86 -13.27 1.64 2.89
N GLN A 87 -12.14 1.54 3.60
CA GLN A 87 -12.05 0.83 4.87
C GLN A 87 -12.95 1.46 5.94
N ALA A 88 -12.91 2.79 6.09
CA ALA A 88 -13.78 3.51 7.01
C ALA A 88 -15.27 3.25 6.73
N ASN A 89 -15.69 3.30 5.47
CA ASN A 89 -17.05 2.99 5.06
C ASN A 89 -17.44 1.55 5.44
N ASN A 90 -16.57 0.58 5.18
CA ASN A 90 -16.82 -0.82 5.54
C ASN A 90 -16.97 -1.01 7.06
N LEU A 91 -16.21 -0.27 7.87
CA LEU A 91 -16.31 -0.29 9.33
C LEU A 91 -17.58 0.40 9.85
N LEU A 92 -18.05 1.43 9.18
CA LEU A 92 -19.27 2.17 9.56
C LEU A 92 -20.56 1.48 9.13
N HIS A 93 -20.52 0.80 7.97
CA HIS A 93 -21.71 0.18 7.34
C HIS A 93 -22.54 -0.71 8.26
N PRO A 94 -21.96 -1.63 9.08
CA PRO A 94 -22.75 -2.48 9.99
C PRO A 94 -23.57 -1.70 11.04
N THR A 95 -23.24 -0.43 11.27
CA THR A 95 -23.89 0.45 12.25
C THR A 95 -24.77 1.53 11.63
N ASP A 96 -24.88 1.61 10.29
CA ASP A 96 -25.65 2.66 9.60
C ASP A 96 -27.15 2.57 9.92
N TRP A 97 -27.66 1.38 10.12
CA TRP A 97 -29.06 1.19 10.48
C TRP A 97 -29.47 1.89 11.79
N TYR A 98 -28.54 2.06 12.75
CA TYR A 98 -28.79 2.84 13.97
C TYR A 98 -29.06 4.31 13.65
N VAL A 99 -28.33 4.87 12.67
CA VAL A 99 -28.49 6.26 12.25
C VAL A 99 -29.83 6.45 11.53
N VAL A 100 -30.18 5.53 10.63
CA VAL A 100 -31.48 5.54 9.91
C VAL A 100 -32.61 5.43 10.92
N ARG A 101 -32.57 4.45 11.83
CA ARG A 101 -33.60 4.27 12.88
C ARG A 101 -33.75 5.52 13.75
N HIS A 102 -32.62 6.16 14.14
CA HIS A 102 -32.67 7.39 14.90
C HIS A 102 -33.38 8.52 14.13
N ALA A 103 -33.08 8.66 12.85
CA ALA A 103 -33.72 9.68 12.00
C ALA A 103 -35.21 9.46 11.82
N GLU A 104 -35.67 8.19 11.71
CA GLU A 104 -37.07 7.85 11.47
C GLU A 104 -37.91 7.82 12.74
N THR A 105 -37.37 7.38 13.85
CA THR A 105 -38.13 7.07 15.07
C THR A 105 -37.70 7.84 16.30
N ALA A 106 -36.69 8.70 16.20
CA ALA A 106 -36.02 9.37 17.30
C ALA A 106 -35.44 8.42 18.39
N THR A 107 -35.33 7.13 18.08
CA THR A 107 -34.69 6.15 19.00
C THR A 107 -33.20 6.46 19.12
N GLU A 108 -32.70 6.64 20.33
CA GLU A 108 -31.29 7.00 20.55
C GLU A 108 -30.31 5.94 20.04
N ILE A 109 -29.20 6.41 19.47
CA ILE A 109 -28.08 5.55 19.09
C ILE A 109 -27.34 5.14 20.38
N PRO A 110 -27.06 3.83 20.60
CA PRO A 110 -26.28 3.40 21.75
C PRO A 110 -24.94 4.15 21.84
N ALA A 111 -24.56 4.57 23.05
CA ALA A 111 -23.37 5.42 23.28
C ALA A 111 -22.08 4.78 22.75
N ASN A 112 -21.90 3.45 22.91
CA ASN A 112 -20.74 2.73 22.38
C ASN A 112 -20.70 2.79 20.84
N VAL A 113 -21.85 2.68 20.16
CA VAL A 113 -21.92 2.80 18.67
C VAL A 113 -21.56 4.22 18.25
N SER A 114 -22.11 5.25 18.91
CA SER A 114 -21.80 6.64 18.62
C SER A 114 -20.30 6.94 18.81
N THR A 115 -19.71 6.47 19.91
CA THR A 115 -18.29 6.60 20.22
C THR A 115 -17.44 5.91 19.15
N TYR A 116 -17.75 4.66 18.82
CA TYR A 116 -17.04 3.91 17.78
C TYR A 116 -17.08 4.62 16.44
N ARG A 117 -18.26 5.05 15.98
CA ARG A 117 -18.44 5.77 14.70
C ARG A 117 -17.61 7.07 14.66
N THR A 118 -17.56 7.79 15.77
CA THR A 118 -16.72 8.99 15.89
C THR A 118 -15.25 8.61 15.80
N ALA A 119 -14.81 7.59 16.52
CA ALA A 119 -13.43 7.13 16.52
C ALA A 119 -12.97 6.67 15.11
N VAL A 120 -13.83 5.95 14.36
CA VAL A 120 -13.52 5.55 12.96
C VAL A 120 -13.31 6.77 12.07
N ARG A 121 -14.20 7.79 12.13
CA ARG A 121 -14.05 9.00 11.33
C ARG A 121 -12.81 9.81 11.69
N THR A 122 -12.54 9.97 12.99
CA THR A 122 -11.35 10.65 13.47
C THR A 122 -10.10 9.94 12.98
N LYS A 123 -10.05 8.61 13.10
CA LYS A 123 -8.92 7.81 12.65
C LYS A 123 -8.71 7.90 11.13
N ALA A 124 -9.79 7.87 10.34
CA ALA A 124 -9.69 8.06 8.89
C ALA A 124 -9.04 9.43 8.55
N ASN A 125 -9.50 10.51 9.18
CA ASN A 125 -8.96 11.85 8.96
C ASN A 125 -7.47 11.94 9.37
N GLU A 126 -7.08 11.32 10.49
CA GLU A 126 -5.68 11.24 10.91
C GLU A 126 -4.81 10.51 9.88
N MET A 127 -5.29 9.37 9.37
CA MET A 127 -4.60 8.59 8.35
C MET A 127 -4.47 9.37 7.04
N GLU A 128 -5.54 10.03 6.58
CA GLU A 128 -5.50 10.86 5.37
C GLU A 128 -4.53 12.03 5.53
N THR A 129 -4.51 12.67 6.71
CA THR A 129 -3.57 13.77 7.01
C THR A 129 -2.13 13.28 7.00
N ALA A 130 -1.85 12.11 7.57
CA ALA A 130 -0.52 11.52 7.55
C ALA A 130 -0.05 11.20 6.12
N ILE A 131 -0.94 10.66 5.28
CA ILE A 131 -0.67 10.39 3.86
C ILE A 131 -0.38 11.68 3.11
N ASP A 132 -1.17 12.73 3.30
CA ASP A 132 -0.95 14.05 2.66
C ASP A 132 0.39 14.67 3.08
N GLY A 133 0.80 14.46 4.33
CA GLY A 133 2.06 14.96 4.88
C GLY A 133 3.32 14.25 4.35
N ALA A 134 3.19 13.10 3.70
CA ALA A 134 4.34 12.39 3.15
C ALA A 134 4.96 13.19 1.98
N ALA A 135 6.25 13.53 2.09
CA ALA A 135 6.94 14.32 1.07
C ALA A 135 7.60 13.48 -0.03
N THR A 136 7.81 12.20 0.21
CA THR A 136 8.43 11.25 -0.74
C THR A 136 7.70 9.91 -0.72
N ILE A 137 7.96 9.09 -1.73
CA ILE A 137 7.36 7.75 -1.82
C ILE A 137 7.82 6.85 -0.66
N GLU A 138 9.07 6.98 -0.24
CA GLU A 138 9.64 6.25 0.89
C GLU A 138 8.98 6.66 2.22
N ALA A 139 8.72 7.96 2.40
CA ALA A 139 8.01 8.47 3.56
C ALA A 139 6.56 7.96 3.60
N LEU A 140 5.92 7.85 2.44
CA LEU A 140 4.59 7.29 2.31
C LEU A 140 4.59 5.79 2.61
N GLU A 141 5.50 5.01 2.04
CA GLU A 141 5.67 3.58 2.31
C GLU A 141 5.88 3.31 3.81
N ALA A 142 6.72 4.12 4.46
CA ALA A 142 7.02 3.98 5.88
C ALA A 142 5.77 4.09 6.77
N LEU A 143 4.73 4.85 6.37
CA LEU A 143 3.47 4.94 7.12
C LEU A 143 2.75 3.59 7.21
N PHE A 144 2.91 2.74 6.21
CA PHE A 144 2.25 1.43 6.08
C PHE A 144 3.12 0.27 6.58
N THR A 145 4.41 0.52 6.77
CA THR A 145 5.37 -0.52 7.16
C THR A 145 5.23 -0.84 8.65
N TYR A 146 4.98 -2.12 8.95
CA TYR A 146 4.96 -2.61 10.32
C TYR A 146 6.38 -2.81 10.85
N THR A 147 6.61 -2.33 12.06
CA THR A 147 7.86 -2.52 12.80
C THR A 147 7.57 -3.08 14.18
N THR A 148 8.41 -4.00 14.63
CA THR A 148 8.34 -4.53 16.00
C THR A 148 9.25 -3.70 16.91
N GLY A 149 8.67 -3.09 17.93
CA GLY A 149 9.40 -2.33 18.95
C GLY A 149 10.20 -3.22 19.90
N ALA A 150 10.96 -2.60 20.78
CA ALA A 150 11.75 -3.31 21.80
C ALA A 150 10.89 -4.03 22.87
N ASP A 151 9.61 -3.71 22.91
CA ASP A 151 8.57 -4.31 23.77
C ASP A 151 7.82 -5.47 23.08
N ASP A 152 8.33 -5.97 21.94
CA ASP A 152 7.71 -6.98 21.08
C ASP A 152 6.31 -6.57 20.52
N VAL A 153 5.96 -5.29 20.59
CA VAL A 153 4.73 -4.78 20.00
C VAL A 153 4.98 -4.41 18.53
N THR A 154 4.22 -5.02 17.64
CA THR A 154 4.24 -4.71 16.21
C THR A 154 3.23 -3.62 15.91
N SER A 155 3.68 -2.51 15.34
CA SER A 155 2.85 -1.36 14.97
C SER A 155 3.37 -0.68 13.70
N ARG A 156 2.55 0.19 13.13
CA ARG A 156 2.93 1.05 11.99
C ARG A 156 2.60 2.51 12.30
N PRO A 157 3.31 3.50 11.72
CA PRO A 157 3.06 4.92 11.95
C PRO A 157 1.63 5.35 11.63
N LEU A 158 1.01 4.78 10.60
CA LEU A 158 -0.39 5.05 10.24
C LEU A 158 -1.38 4.63 11.34
N GLY A 159 -1.00 3.69 12.22
CA GLY A 159 -1.80 3.16 13.31
C GLY A 159 -2.88 2.19 12.86
N GLU A 160 -3.73 1.78 13.83
CA GLU A 160 -4.75 0.77 13.62
C GLU A 160 -6.17 1.36 13.74
N TRP A 161 -7.14 0.68 13.13
CA TRP A 161 -8.54 1.03 13.23
C TRP A 161 -9.10 0.75 14.63
N PRO A 162 -10.02 1.59 15.14
CA PRO A 162 -10.73 1.31 16.39
C PRO A 162 -11.61 0.07 16.25
N LYS A 163 -11.83 -0.59 17.37
CA LYS A 163 -12.72 -1.76 17.50
C LYS A 163 -14.00 -1.34 18.22
N LEU A 164 -15.16 -1.93 17.81
CA LEU A 164 -16.46 -1.70 18.44
C LEU A 164 -16.58 -2.39 19.79
#